data_dcbcc362201c72dddd30d240b4659f1c
#
_entry.id   dcbcc362201c72dddd30d240b4659f1c
#
_cell.length_a   1.000
_cell.length_b   1.000
_cell.length_c   1.000
_cell.angle_alpha   90.00
_cell.angle_beta   90.00
_cell.angle_gamma   90.00
#
_symmetry.space_group_name_H-M   'P 1'
#
loop_
_entity.id
_entity.type
_entity.pdbx_description
1 polymer ?
#
loop_
_entity_poly.entity_id
_entity_poly.type
_entity_poly.pdbx_seq_one_letter_code
_entity_poly.pdbx_strand_id
1 'polypeptide(L)'
;MMKKTIIAFCSLFILYMPVAKPTHANEIKRWKYEKTGLVFWEADTKEKLIALTFDDGPDPLYTIQILDAMKKYNAKGTFFVIGKEAERFPEILKRQAIEGHEIANHTYRHKFRDMKNPNVLKAELRKNSDLIKRITGKAPTLFRPIAGYYDEQIIETSIDNGYYVVLWTWHQDTRDWKKPGAKRIARNVLYDTKPGDIVILHDAGGDRSQTVKAVEYILESLYKRGYKCVTVSELLSHSNSVVPVLLLNP
;
A
#
# COMPACT_ATOMS: atom_id res chain seq x y z
N MET A 1 64.51 -2.50 35.45
CA MET A 1 63.09 -2.93 35.63
C MET A 1 62.33 -2.38 34.47
N MET A 2 62.06 -3.22 33.46
CA MET A 2 61.24 -2.85 32.28
C MET A 2 59.80 -3.27 32.53
N LYS A 3 58.88 -2.28 32.49
CA LYS A 3 57.45 -2.53 32.57
C LYS A 3 56.91 -2.96 31.17
N LYS A 4 56.42 -4.18 31.04
CA LYS A 4 55.72 -4.65 29.83
C LYS A 4 54.29 -4.15 29.87
N THR A 5 53.92 -3.28 28.91
CA THR A 5 52.53 -2.86 28.69
C THR A 5 51.86 -3.88 27.80
N ILE A 6 50.82 -4.54 28.33
CA ILE A 6 49.99 -5.48 27.58
C ILE A 6 48.87 -4.65 26.94
N ILE A 7 48.84 -4.59 25.61
CA ILE A 7 47.76 -3.99 24.84
C ILE A 7 46.75 -5.10 24.55
N ALA A 8 45.57 -5.02 25.18
CA ALA A 8 44.46 -5.92 24.90
C ALA A 8 43.76 -5.48 23.63
N PHE A 9 43.78 -6.31 22.60
CA PHE A 9 43.01 -6.14 21.39
C PHE A 9 41.56 -6.64 21.66
N CYS A 10 40.63 -5.72 21.80
CA CYS A 10 39.21 -6.03 21.82
C CYS A 10 38.71 -6.22 20.38
N SER A 11 38.59 -7.47 19.96
CA SER A 11 37.98 -7.80 18.65
C SER A 11 36.48 -7.64 18.76
N LEU A 12 35.95 -6.58 18.11
CA LEU A 12 34.51 -6.34 17.98
C LEU A 12 33.95 -7.33 16.97
N PHE A 13 33.34 -8.44 17.44
CA PHE A 13 32.58 -9.35 16.61
C PHE A 13 31.25 -8.68 16.23
N ILE A 14 31.16 -8.08 15.03
CA ILE A 14 29.89 -7.64 14.45
C ILE A 14 29.13 -8.92 14.05
N LEU A 15 28.14 -9.32 14.85
CA LEU A 15 27.18 -10.36 14.47
C LEU A 15 26.38 -9.87 13.25
N TYR A 16 26.75 -10.36 12.10
CA TYR A 16 25.97 -10.21 10.87
C TYR A 16 24.74 -11.12 11.01
N MET A 17 23.61 -10.58 11.47
CA MET A 17 22.33 -11.30 11.38
C MET A 17 21.91 -11.35 9.93
N PRO A 18 21.76 -12.54 9.33
CA PRO A 18 21.25 -12.65 7.97
C PRO A 18 19.82 -12.11 7.94
N VAL A 19 19.56 -11.15 7.05
CA VAL A 19 18.18 -10.76 6.69
C VAL A 19 17.52 -12.02 6.16
N ALA A 20 16.51 -12.51 6.88
CA ALA A 20 15.77 -13.69 6.48
C ALA A 20 15.19 -13.46 5.08
N LYS A 21 15.71 -14.20 4.10
CA LYS A 21 15.10 -14.28 2.78
C LYS A 21 13.70 -14.85 2.92
N PRO A 22 12.70 -14.39 2.16
CA PRO A 22 11.37 -15.01 2.16
C PRO A 22 11.53 -16.49 1.90
N THR A 23 10.85 -17.32 2.70
CA THR A 23 10.93 -18.77 2.52
C THR A 23 10.25 -19.14 1.19
N HIS A 24 10.80 -20.12 0.48
CA HIS A 24 10.25 -20.66 -0.78
C HIS A 24 8.73 -20.95 -0.74
N ALA A 25 8.21 -21.28 0.43
CA ALA A 25 6.78 -21.51 0.66
C ALA A 25 5.90 -20.27 0.40
N ASN A 26 6.40 -19.04 0.67
CA ASN A 26 5.65 -17.81 0.40
C ASN A 26 5.67 -17.43 -1.09
N GLU A 27 6.75 -17.73 -1.80
CA GLU A 27 6.84 -17.49 -3.26
C GLU A 27 5.89 -18.43 -4.05
N ILE A 28 5.79 -19.70 -3.64
CA ILE A 28 4.86 -20.66 -4.26
C ILE A 28 3.40 -20.23 -4.07
N LYS A 29 3.05 -19.69 -2.90
CA LYS A 29 1.70 -19.19 -2.63
C LYS A 29 1.36 -17.95 -3.47
N ARG A 30 2.29 -16.99 -3.59
CA ARG A 30 2.11 -15.79 -4.43
C ARG A 30 1.78 -16.18 -5.87
N TRP A 31 2.61 -17.02 -6.50
CA TRP A 31 2.43 -17.49 -7.87
C TRP A 31 1.08 -18.20 -8.11
N LYS A 32 0.56 -18.95 -7.13
CA LYS A 32 -0.76 -19.58 -7.19
C LYS A 32 -1.86 -18.53 -7.39
N TYR A 33 -1.79 -17.44 -6.65
CA TYR A 33 -2.83 -16.41 -6.63
C TYR A 33 -2.70 -15.39 -7.76
N GLU A 34 -1.48 -15.02 -8.15
CA GLU A 34 -1.25 -14.10 -9.27
C GLU A 34 -1.87 -14.61 -10.58
N LYS A 35 -1.78 -15.91 -10.84
CA LYS A 35 -2.38 -16.54 -12.03
C LYS A 35 -3.91 -16.45 -12.08
N THR A 36 -4.57 -16.21 -10.96
CA THR A 36 -6.02 -16.09 -10.94
C THR A 36 -6.52 -14.76 -11.51
N GLY A 37 -5.66 -13.75 -11.58
CA GLY A 37 -6.07 -12.37 -11.87
C GLY A 37 -6.95 -11.74 -10.78
N LEU A 38 -6.94 -12.28 -9.56
CA LEU A 38 -7.78 -11.83 -8.45
C LEU A 38 -6.96 -11.27 -7.28
N VAL A 39 -5.64 -11.50 -7.29
CA VAL A 39 -4.70 -10.99 -6.28
C VAL A 39 -3.50 -10.37 -6.98
N PHE A 40 -3.19 -9.12 -6.64
CA PHE A 40 -2.20 -8.31 -7.32
C PHE A 40 -1.12 -7.83 -6.37
N TRP A 41 0.13 -7.89 -6.81
CA TRP A 41 1.30 -7.30 -6.14
C TRP A 41 1.93 -6.20 -7.00
N GLU A 42 1.79 -6.28 -8.31
CA GLU A 42 2.30 -5.37 -9.32
C GLU A 42 1.52 -5.57 -10.63
N ALA A 43 1.71 -4.69 -11.59
CA ALA A 43 1.19 -4.85 -12.96
C ALA A 43 2.32 -5.17 -13.93
N ASP A 44 2.11 -6.13 -14.83
CA ASP A 44 3.04 -6.39 -15.92
C ASP A 44 2.84 -5.36 -17.04
N THR A 45 3.57 -4.25 -16.99
CA THR A 45 3.52 -3.20 -18.02
C THR A 45 4.91 -2.66 -18.30
N LYS A 46 5.11 -2.15 -19.54
CA LYS A 46 6.31 -1.41 -19.93
C LYS A 46 6.12 0.10 -19.90
N GLU A 47 4.88 0.56 -19.69
CA GLU A 47 4.58 1.97 -19.57
C GLU A 47 5.09 2.52 -18.23
N LYS A 48 5.61 3.75 -18.23
CA LYS A 48 6.08 4.41 -17.00
C LYS A 48 4.91 4.83 -16.10
N LEU A 49 4.14 3.84 -15.66
CA LEU A 49 3.03 3.97 -14.72
C LEU A 49 3.41 3.34 -13.38
N ILE A 50 2.94 3.95 -12.29
CA ILE A 50 3.17 3.50 -10.92
C ILE A 50 1.95 3.85 -10.06
N ALA A 51 1.57 2.96 -9.13
CA ALA A 51 0.52 3.25 -8.17
C ALA A 51 1.12 3.59 -6.79
N LEU A 52 0.90 4.83 -6.33
CA LEU A 52 1.13 5.18 -4.93
C LEU A 52 -0.13 4.83 -4.15
N THR A 53 0.01 3.98 -3.13
CA THR A 53 -1.12 3.52 -2.33
C THR A 53 -0.93 3.90 -0.86
N PHE A 54 -2.03 4.24 -0.18
CA PHE A 54 -2.04 4.74 1.18
C PHE A 54 -3.01 3.95 2.03
N ASP A 55 -2.54 3.45 3.17
CA ASP A 55 -3.34 2.66 4.10
C ASP A 55 -3.69 3.47 5.36
N ASP A 56 -4.72 3.03 6.07
CA ASP A 56 -5.17 3.48 7.41
C ASP A 56 -5.99 4.77 7.45
N GLY A 57 -6.04 5.57 6.39
CA GLY A 57 -6.77 6.84 6.34
C GLY A 57 -8.30 6.73 6.32
N PRO A 58 -8.97 7.88 6.21
CA PRO A 58 -8.42 9.23 6.11
C PRO A 58 -8.00 9.83 7.46
N ASP A 59 -7.00 10.72 7.44
CA ASP A 59 -6.54 11.52 8.57
C ASP A 59 -6.76 13.03 8.30
N PRO A 60 -7.23 13.83 9.28
CA PRO A 60 -7.60 15.23 9.05
C PRO A 60 -6.41 16.15 8.78
N LEU A 61 -5.19 15.70 9.02
CA LEU A 61 -3.97 16.46 8.74
C LEU A 61 -3.18 15.86 7.57
N TYR A 62 -2.82 14.59 7.67
CA TYR A 62 -1.84 13.99 6.75
C TYR A 62 -2.44 13.63 5.41
N THR A 63 -3.66 13.09 5.37
CA THR A 63 -4.34 12.78 4.10
C THR A 63 -4.53 14.06 3.28
N ILE A 64 -4.92 15.17 3.92
CA ILE A 64 -5.08 16.46 3.25
C ILE A 64 -3.77 16.93 2.61
N GLN A 65 -2.66 16.88 3.35
CA GLN A 65 -1.34 17.29 2.86
C GLN A 65 -0.85 16.41 1.70
N ILE A 66 -1.13 15.11 1.74
CA ILE A 66 -0.82 14.18 0.66
C ILE A 66 -1.62 14.51 -0.59
N LEU A 67 -2.93 14.77 -0.47
CA LEU A 67 -3.78 15.18 -1.59
C LEU A 67 -3.27 16.48 -2.24
N ASP A 68 -2.89 17.46 -1.41
CA ASP A 68 -2.32 18.74 -1.89
C ASP A 68 -1.01 18.51 -2.66
N ALA A 69 -0.15 17.61 -2.16
CA ALA A 69 1.08 17.25 -2.86
C ALA A 69 0.81 16.55 -4.19
N MET A 70 -0.13 15.58 -4.22
CA MET A 70 -0.48 14.84 -5.43
C MET A 70 -1.09 15.74 -6.50
N LYS A 71 -1.93 16.70 -6.09
CA LYS A 71 -2.55 17.67 -7.01
C LYS A 71 -1.54 18.48 -7.81
N LYS A 72 -0.40 18.88 -7.21
CA LYS A 72 0.67 19.64 -7.88
C LYS A 72 1.27 18.92 -9.09
N TYR A 73 1.23 17.59 -9.11
CA TYR A 73 1.82 16.77 -10.16
C TYR A 73 0.76 16.05 -11.02
N ASN A 74 -0.53 16.42 -10.87
CA ASN A 74 -1.65 15.72 -11.49
C ASN A 74 -1.60 14.20 -11.25
N ALA A 75 -1.11 13.81 -10.08
CA ALA A 75 -0.96 12.42 -9.68
C ALA A 75 -2.26 11.88 -9.08
N LYS A 76 -2.57 10.61 -9.37
CA LYS A 76 -3.67 9.88 -8.74
C LYS A 76 -3.10 8.74 -7.88
N GLY A 77 -3.81 8.38 -6.82
CA GLY A 77 -3.43 7.30 -5.92
C GLY A 77 -4.63 6.50 -5.48
N THR A 78 -4.37 5.37 -4.82
CA THR A 78 -5.40 4.52 -4.24
C THR A 78 -5.29 4.53 -2.72
N PHE A 79 -6.39 4.82 -2.05
CA PHE A 79 -6.47 4.91 -0.60
C PHE A 79 -7.26 3.73 -0.04
N PHE A 80 -6.59 2.85 0.70
CA PHE A 80 -7.20 1.74 1.42
C PHE A 80 -7.69 2.24 2.78
N VAL A 81 -8.97 2.60 2.83
CA VAL A 81 -9.51 3.34 3.96
C VAL A 81 -10.09 2.44 5.05
N ILE A 82 -9.85 2.80 6.29
CA ILE A 82 -10.49 2.22 7.46
C ILE A 82 -11.88 2.85 7.62
N GLY A 83 -12.92 2.02 7.70
CA GLY A 83 -14.30 2.52 7.77
C GLY A 83 -14.56 3.46 8.95
N LYS A 84 -14.00 3.19 10.11
CA LYS A 84 -14.12 4.09 11.27
C LYS A 84 -13.53 5.48 11.02
N GLU A 85 -12.42 5.58 10.31
CA GLU A 85 -11.81 6.85 9.98
C GLU A 85 -12.60 7.56 8.86
N ALA A 86 -13.08 6.80 7.87
CA ALA A 86 -13.98 7.33 6.84
C ALA A 86 -15.29 7.88 7.42
N GLU A 87 -15.84 7.25 8.48
CA GLU A 87 -17.03 7.73 9.19
C GLU A 87 -16.76 9.01 9.99
N ARG A 88 -15.55 9.15 10.53
CA ARG A 88 -15.14 10.36 11.29
C ARG A 88 -14.83 11.55 10.39
N PHE A 89 -14.31 11.29 9.18
CA PHE A 89 -13.83 12.33 8.26
C PHE A 89 -14.42 12.17 6.85
N PRO A 90 -15.76 12.15 6.70
CA PRO A 90 -16.42 11.87 5.42
C PRO A 90 -16.10 12.91 4.35
N GLU A 91 -15.83 14.16 4.73
CA GLU A 91 -15.50 15.22 3.76
C GLU A 91 -14.12 15.01 3.11
N ILE A 92 -13.18 14.38 3.82
CA ILE A 92 -11.88 14.03 3.25
C ILE A 92 -12.05 12.89 2.25
N LEU A 93 -12.86 11.88 2.57
CA LEU A 93 -13.18 10.79 1.66
C LEU A 93 -13.89 11.29 0.39
N LYS A 94 -14.83 12.25 0.52
CA LYS A 94 -15.43 12.92 -0.65
C LYS A 94 -14.40 13.65 -1.48
N ARG A 95 -13.48 14.38 -0.84
CA ARG A 95 -12.41 15.09 -1.52
C ARG A 95 -11.53 14.13 -2.33
N GLN A 96 -11.11 13.01 -1.73
CA GLN A 96 -10.34 11.97 -2.42
C GLN A 96 -11.06 11.51 -3.69
N ALA A 97 -12.35 11.20 -3.59
CA ALA A 97 -13.16 10.72 -4.72
C ALA A 97 -13.32 11.81 -5.80
N ILE A 98 -13.64 13.05 -5.43
CA ILE A 98 -13.84 14.19 -6.36
C ILE A 98 -12.53 14.52 -7.09
N GLU A 99 -11.39 14.44 -6.43
CA GLU A 99 -10.07 14.67 -7.04
C GLU A 99 -9.62 13.48 -7.92
N GLY A 100 -10.43 12.42 -8.06
CA GLY A 100 -10.19 11.28 -8.95
C GLY A 100 -9.21 10.25 -8.40
N HIS A 101 -9.04 10.20 -7.07
CA HIS A 101 -8.35 9.10 -6.41
C HIS A 101 -9.27 7.89 -6.27
N GLU A 102 -8.70 6.71 -6.22
CA GLU A 102 -9.43 5.48 -5.99
C GLU A 102 -9.56 5.22 -4.49
N ILE A 103 -10.77 4.87 -4.07
CA ILE A 103 -11.05 4.48 -2.68
C ILE A 103 -11.20 2.97 -2.63
N ALA A 104 -10.43 2.34 -1.76
CA ALA A 104 -10.38 0.90 -1.56
C ALA A 104 -10.70 0.53 -0.11
N ASN A 105 -10.99 -0.73 0.14
CA ASN A 105 -11.40 -1.23 1.45
C ASN A 105 -10.20 -1.70 2.29
N HIS A 106 -10.13 -1.25 3.56
CA HIS A 106 -9.13 -1.73 4.54
C HIS A 106 -9.78 -2.23 5.83
N THR A 107 -10.96 -2.87 5.72
CA THR A 107 -11.86 -3.25 6.82
C THR A 107 -12.51 -2.03 7.49
N TYR A 108 -13.51 -2.28 8.35
CA TYR A 108 -14.18 -1.19 9.07
C TYR A 108 -13.48 -0.82 10.38
N ARG A 109 -13.06 -1.83 11.18
CA ARG A 109 -12.47 -1.60 12.52
C ARG A 109 -10.95 -1.73 12.57
N HIS A 110 -10.33 -2.22 11.52
CA HIS A 110 -8.89 -2.50 11.43
C HIS A 110 -8.37 -3.40 12.57
N LYS A 111 -9.10 -4.49 12.85
CA LYS A 111 -8.68 -5.47 13.85
C LYS A 111 -8.15 -6.72 13.18
N PHE A 112 -6.86 -6.99 13.31
CA PHE A 112 -6.19 -8.14 12.69
C PHE A 112 -6.90 -9.48 12.98
N ARG A 113 -7.37 -9.68 14.22
CA ARG A 113 -8.09 -10.90 14.62
C ARG A 113 -9.39 -11.10 13.82
N ASP A 114 -10.05 -10.01 13.45
CA ASP A 114 -11.34 -10.06 12.74
C ASP A 114 -11.19 -10.67 11.35
N MET A 115 -10.03 -10.55 10.70
CA MET A 115 -9.76 -11.16 9.39
C MET A 115 -9.69 -12.68 9.43
N LYS A 116 -9.34 -13.27 10.58
CA LYS A 116 -9.20 -14.73 10.74
C LYS A 116 -10.53 -15.48 10.88
N ASN A 117 -11.64 -14.77 10.90
CA ASN A 117 -12.98 -15.35 10.91
C ASN A 117 -13.72 -14.88 9.65
N PRO A 118 -14.09 -15.79 8.72
CA PRO A 118 -14.73 -15.43 7.45
C PRO A 118 -15.99 -14.59 7.61
N ASN A 119 -16.86 -14.94 8.56
CA ASN A 119 -18.10 -14.23 8.80
C ASN A 119 -17.86 -12.80 9.33
N VAL A 120 -16.84 -12.63 10.19
CA VAL A 120 -16.45 -11.33 10.72
C VAL A 120 -15.81 -10.50 9.61
N LEU A 121 -14.87 -11.07 8.84
CA LEU A 121 -14.26 -10.38 7.70
C LEU A 121 -15.31 -9.92 6.70
N LYS A 122 -16.24 -10.79 6.30
CA LYS A 122 -17.37 -10.43 5.42
C LYS A 122 -18.17 -9.25 5.96
N ALA A 123 -18.50 -9.27 7.25
CA ALA A 123 -19.24 -8.17 7.89
C ALA A 123 -18.44 -6.86 7.91
N GLU A 124 -17.14 -6.91 8.18
CA GLU A 124 -16.22 -5.77 8.16
C GLU A 124 -16.11 -5.15 6.76
N LEU A 125 -15.92 -5.99 5.74
CA LEU A 125 -15.83 -5.58 4.34
C LEU A 125 -17.13 -4.92 3.87
N ARG A 126 -18.28 -5.57 4.14
CA ARG A 126 -19.58 -5.05 3.75
C ARG A 126 -19.89 -3.71 4.43
N LYS A 127 -19.68 -3.62 5.75
CA LYS A 127 -19.96 -2.39 6.49
C LYS A 127 -19.15 -1.21 5.96
N ASN A 128 -17.87 -1.44 5.65
CA ASN A 128 -17.00 -0.40 5.09
C ASN A 128 -17.43 -0.05 3.66
N SER A 129 -17.75 -1.05 2.84
CA SER A 129 -18.22 -0.83 1.46
C SER A 129 -19.50 0.01 1.40
N ASP A 130 -20.49 -0.32 2.24
CA ASP A 130 -21.75 0.42 2.31
C ASP A 130 -21.52 1.88 2.74
N LEU A 131 -20.58 2.12 3.67
CA LEU A 131 -20.18 3.45 4.11
C LEU A 131 -19.50 4.22 2.97
N ILE A 132 -18.48 3.64 2.33
CA ILE A 132 -17.76 4.25 1.21
C ILE A 132 -18.75 4.62 0.10
N LYS A 133 -19.61 3.66 -0.31
CA LYS A 133 -20.63 3.90 -1.34
C LYS A 133 -21.58 5.05 -0.99
N ARG A 134 -22.02 5.12 0.28
CA ARG A 134 -22.90 6.20 0.75
C ARG A 134 -22.23 7.56 0.67
N ILE A 135 -20.93 7.64 0.95
CA ILE A 135 -20.18 8.92 0.98
C ILE A 135 -19.75 9.34 -0.44
N THR A 136 -19.27 8.39 -1.26
CA THR A 136 -18.63 8.68 -2.55
C THR A 136 -19.50 8.39 -3.77
N GLY A 137 -20.62 7.69 -3.58
CA GLY A 137 -21.50 7.21 -4.66
C GLY A 137 -21.03 5.89 -5.29
N LYS A 138 -19.83 5.41 -5.01
CA LYS A 138 -19.21 4.23 -5.63
C LYS A 138 -18.76 3.21 -4.58
N ALA A 139 -19.11 1.93 -4.78
CA ALA A 139 -18.61 0.86 -3.93
C ALA A 139 -17.15 0.50 -4.30
N PRO A 140 -16.27 0.23 -3.31
CA PRO A 140 -14.92 -0.21 -3.59
C PRO A 140 -14.90 -1.64 -4.11
N THR A 141 -14.03 -1.91 -5.07
CA THR A 141 -13.78 -3.25 -5.62
C THR A 141 -12.44 -3.83 -5.18
N LEU A 142 -11.56 -3.00 -4.62
CA LEU A 142 -10.26 -3.42 -4.13
C LEU A 142 -10.26 -3.53 -2.60
N PHE A 143 -9.55 -4.55 -2.11
CA PHE A 143 -9.32 -4.77 -0.68
C PHE A 143 -7.84 -5.02 -0.44
N ARG A 144 -7.30 -4.44 0.63
CA ARG A 144 -5.98 -4.79 1.17
C ARG A 144 -6.13 -5.36 2.56
N PRO A 145 -5.62 -6.60 2.81
CA PRO A 145 -5.61 -7.17 4.15
C PRO A 145 -4.68 -6.39 5.08
N ILE A 146 -5.04 -6.32 6.36
CA ILE A 146 -4.25 -5.64 7.41
C ILE A 146 -2.83 -6.24 7.45
N ALA A 147 -1.81 -5.38 7.49
CA ALA A 147 -0.40 -5.75 7.48
C ALA A 147 0.02 -6.62 6.26
N GLY A 148 -0.75 -6.63 5.19
CA GLY A 148 -0.51 -7.49 4.04
C GLY A 148 -0.58 -8.99 4.34
N TYR A 149 -1.17 -9.37 5.46
CA TYR A 149 -1.32 -10.77 5.83
C TYR A 149 -2.44 -11.42 5.03
N TYR A 150 -2.14 -12.51 4.36
CA TYR A 150 -3.11 -13.29 3.61
C TYR A 150 -2.89 -14.80 3.82
N ASP A 151 -3.96 -15.52 3.82
CA ASP A 151 -4.05 -16.96 3.71
C ASP A 151 -5.20 -17.32 2.76
N GLU A 152 -5.39 -18.58 2.46
CA GLU A 152 -6.43 -19.06 1.54
C GLU A 152 -7.82 -18.58 1.95
N GLN A 153 -8.13 -18.67 3.25
CA GLN A 153 -9.43 -18.25 3.78
C GLN A 153 -9.70 -16.74 3.58
N ILE A 154 -8.70 -15.88 3.85
CA ILE A 154 -8.85 -14.43 3.67
C ILE A 154 -9.05 -14.10 2.20
N ILE A 155 -8.26 -14.72 1.31
CA ILE A 155 -8.37 -14.50 -0.14
C ILE A 155 -9.74 -14.96 -0.64
N GLU A 156 -10.16 -16.20 -0.36
CA GLU A 156 -11.45 -16.73 -0.79
C GLU A 156 -12.61 -15.90 -0.25
N THR A 157 -12.60 -15.57 1.05
CA THR A 157 -13.62 -14.71 1.64
C THR A 157 -13.72 -13.36 0.94
N SER A 158 -12.58 -12.77 0.55
CA SER A 158 -12.56 -11.48 -0.14
C SER A 158 -13.13 -11.59 -1.56
N ILE A 159 -12.71 -12.60 -2.32
CA ILE A 159 -13.16 -12.85 -3.68
C ILE A 159 -14.66 -13.14 -3.71
N ASP A 160 -15.15 -14.01 -2.82
CA ASP A 160 -16.58 -14.37 -2.70
C ASP A 160 -17.46 -13.17 -2.33
N ASN A 161 -16.88 -12.10 -1.82
CA ASN A 161 -17.56 -10.84 -1.54
C ASN A 161 -17.29 -9.74 -2.59
N GLY A 162 -16.76 -10.12 -3.75
CA GLY A 162 -16.61 -9.25 -4.92
C GLY A 162 -15.38 -8.35 -4.89
N TYR A 163 -14.36 -8.70 -4.10
CA TYR A 163 -13.11 -7.93 -4.01
C TYR A 163 -11.97 -8.57 -4.78
N TYR A 164 -11.16 -7.72 -5.37
CA TYR A 164 -9.79 -8.05 -5.76
C TYR A 164 -8.84 -7.70 -4.62
N VAL A 165 -7.93 -8.61 -4.30
CA VAL A 165 -6.96 -8.40 -3.22
C VAL A 165 -5.71 -7.72 -3.78
N VAL A 166 -5.31 -6.61 -3.18
CA VAL A 166 -4.14 -5.84 -3.62
C VAL A 166 -3.12 -5.75 -2.51
N LEU A 167 -1.93 -6.27 -2.76
CA LEU A 167 -0.75 -6.13 -1.92
C LEU A 167 0.13 -4.99 -2.47
N TRP A 168 1.45 -5.13 -2.41
CA TRP A 168 2.41 -4.20 -2.99
C TRP A 168 3.61 -4.95 -3.57
N THR A 169 4.29 -4.32 -4.50
CA THR A 169 5.51 -4.86 -5.06
C THR A 169 6.56 -5.07 -3.97
N TRP A 170 7.18 -6.22 -3.93
CA TRP A 170 8.05 -6.66 -2.83
C TRP A 170 9.09 -5.62 -2.41
N HIS A 171 9.77 -4.98 -3.37
CA HIS A 171 10.80 -3.99 -3.11
C HIS A 171 10.24 -2.59 -2.80
N GLN A 172 8.91 -2.40 -2.88
CA GLN A 172 8.21 -1.14 -2.63
C GLN A 172 7.56 -1.07 -1.23
N ASP A 173 8.01 -1.91 -0.28
CA ASP A 173 7.67 -1.77 1.14
C ASP A 173 8.50 -0.62 1.75
N THR A 174 7.88 0.52 1.89
CA THR A 174 8.55 1.74 2.36
C THR A 174 8.92 1.70 3.84
N ARG A 175 8.19 0.92 4.64
CA ARG A 175 8.25 0.87 6.11
C ARG A 175 8.16 2.25 6.76
N ASP A 176 7.39 3.16 6.16
CA ASP A 176 7.20 4.54 6.62
C ASP A 176 6.62 4.61 8.04
N TRP A 177 5.81 3.60 8.42
CA TRP A 177 5.27 3.43 9.77
C TRP A 177 6.36 3.31 10.86
N LYS A 178 7.59 2.92 10.51
CA LYS A 178 8.77 2.89 11.42
C LYS A 178 9.43 4.25 11.60
N LYS A 179 8.96 5.29 10.92
CA LYS A 179 9.50 6.64 10.94
C LYS A 179 11.01 6.70 10.63
N PRO A 180 11.48 6.11 9.53
CA PRO A 180 12.91 6.03 9.23
C PRO A 180 13.51 7.33 8.67
N GLY A 181 12.69 8.39 8.53
CA GLY A 181 13.04 9.66 7.91
C GLY A 181 12.56 9.79 6.47
N ALA A 182 12.02 10.97 6.10
CA ALA A 182 11.41 11.24 4.80
C ALA A 182 12.32 10.89 3.61
N LYS A 183 13.61 11.27 3.68
CA LYS A 183 14.59 10.95 2.62
C LYS A 183 14.83 9.44 2.47
N ARG A 184 14.75 8.66 3.55
CA ARG A 184 14.90 7.21 3.49
C ARG A 184 13.67 6.55 2.88
N ILE A 185 12.48 7.00 3.25
CA ILE A 185 11.22 6.55 2.65
C ILE A 185 11.26 6.80 1.13
N ALA A 186 11.55 8.03 0.71
CA ALA A 186 11.64 8.39 -0.70
C ALA A 186 12.71 7.58 -1.45
N ARG A 187 13.89 7.39 -0.85
CA ARG A 187 14.95 6.56 -1.45
C ARG A 187 14.51 5.11 -1.65
N ASN A 188 13.81 4.51 -0.68
CA ASN A 188 13.33 3.14 -0.79
C ASN A 188 12.41 2.95 -2.00
N VAL A 189 11.55 3.95 -2.29
CA VAL A 189 10.71 3.93 -3.49
C VAL A 189 11.53 4.15 -4.77
N LEU A 190 12.38 5.19 -4.77
CA LEU A 190 13.01 5.71 -6.00
C LEU A 190 14.21 4.90 -6.49
N TYR A 191 14.84 4.12 -5.61
CA TYR A 191 16.09 3.38 -5.93
C TYR A 191 15.88 2.31 -6.99
N ASP A 192 14.80 1.54 -6.90
CA ASP A 192 14.50 0.43 -7.81
C ASP A 192 13.08 0.54 -8.40
N THR A 193 12.60 1.76 -8.65
CA THR A 193 11.29 2.00 -9.26
C THR A 193 11.23 1.41 -10.66
N LYS A 194 10.21 0.59 -10.90
CA LYS A 194 9.91 -0.04 -12.20
C LYS A 194 8.51 0.32 -12.66
N PRO A 195 8.24 0.29 -13.98
CA PRO A 195 6.88 0.32 -14.48
C PRO A 195 6.05 -0.80 -13.87
N GLY A 196 4.83 -0.48 -13.47
CA GLY A 196 3.92 -1.45 -12.87
C GLY A 196 4.01 -1.60 -11.36
N ASP A 197 4.94 -0.91 -10.69
CA ASP A 197 5.07 -0.98 -9.23
C ASP A 197 3.82 -0.47 -8.50
N ILE A 198 3.44 -1.18 -7.43
CA ILE A 198 2.47 -0.76 -6.42
C ILE A 198 3.24 -0.46 -5.13
N VAL A 199 3.24 0.79 -4.70
CA VAL A 199 4.00 1.28 -3.53
C VAL A 199 3.08 1.35 -2.32
N ILE A 200 3.50 0.79 -1.18
CA ILE A 200 2.78 0.97 0.09
C ILE A 200 3.34 2.14 0.90
N LEU A 201 2.43 3.00 1.31
CA LEU A 201 2.61 4.12 2.23
C LEU A 201 1.42 4.14 3.21
N HIS A 202 1.47 5.00 4.23
CA HIS A 202 0.36 5.19 5.16
C HIS A 202 0.06 6.67 5.30
N ASP A 203 -1.22 7.04 5.24
CA ASP A 203 -1.68 8.42 5.42
C ASP A 203 -2.30 8.69 6.80
N ALA A 204 -2.42 7.61 7.64
CA ALA A 204 -2.92 7.71 9.01
C ALA A 204 -2.23 6.68 9.95
N GLY A 205 -2.81 6.45 11.14
CA GLY A 205 -2.28 5.51 12.12
C GLY A 205 -1.07 6.04 12.90
N GLY A 206 -1.06 7.34 13.21
CA GLY A 206 -0.02 8.03 13.98
C GLY A 206 0.63 9.17 13.23
N ASP A 207 1.80 9.65 13.69
CA ASP A 207 2.51 10.74 13.02
C ASP A 207 3.06 10.29 11.66
N ARG A 208 2.55 10.90 10.58
CA ARG A 208 2.91 10.67 9.17
C ARG A 208 3.58 11.87 8.51
N SER A 209 4.07 12.82 9.29
CA SER A 209 4.79 13.99 8.77
C SER A 209 5.96 13.63 7.85
N GLN A 210 6.66 12.54 8.17
CA GLN A 210 7.76 12.01 7.33
C GLN A 210 7.25 11.40 6.03
N THR A 211 6.09 10.73 6.05
CA THR A 211 5.45 10.17 4.86
C THR A 211 5.00 11.30 3.93
N VAL A 212 4.33 12.33 4.45
CA VAL A 212 3.95 13.52 3.67
C VAL A 212 5.16 14.11 2.95
N LYS A 213 6.25 14.35 3.70
CA LYS A 213 7.48 14.91 3.11
C LYS A 213 8.15 13.97 2.12
N ALA A 214 8.06 12.66 2.33
CA ALA A 214 8.58 11.67 1.39
C ALA A 214 7.76 11.66 0.09
N VAL A 215 6.43 11.77 0.17
CA VAL A 215 5.53 11.83 -1.00
C VAL A 215 5.89 13.03 -1.89
N GLU A 216 6.20 14.21 -1.34
CA GLU A 216 6.68 15.35 -2.12
C GLU A 216 7.95 15.01 -2.93
N TYR A 217 8.97 14.38 -2.29
CA TYR A 217 10.20 13.97 -2.95
C TYR A 217 9.97 12.88 -4.02
N ILE A 218 9.08 11.92 -3.71
CA ILE A 218 8.74 10.83 -4.63
C ILE A 218 8.07 11.40 -5.88
N LEU A 219 7.03 12.22 -5.71
CA LEU A 219 6.28 12.81 -6.82
C LEU A 219 7.16 13.67 -7.73
N GLU A 220 7.98 14.55 -7.14
CA GLU A 220 8.92 15.38 -7.91
C GLU A 220 9.88 14.53 -8.75
N SER A 221 10.47 13.49 -8.14
CA SER A 221 11.42 12.62 -8.82
C SER A 221 10.76 11.76 -9.91
N LEU A 222 9.60 11.17 -9.62
CA LEU A 222 8.85 10.37 -10.60
C LEU A 222 8.42 11.22 -11.79
N TYR A 223 7.91 12.43 -11.55
CA TYR A 223 7.55 13.38 -12.61
C TYR A 223 8.74 13.70 -13.51
N LYS A 224 9.91 14.05 -12.93
CA LYS A 224 11.15 14.31 -13.68
C LYS A 224 11.64 13.12 -14.50
N ARG A 225 11.37 11.90 -14.03
CA ARG A 225 11.71 10.63 -14.72
C ARG A 225 10.68 10.20 -15.75
N GLY A 226 9.60 10.99 -15.93
CA GLY A 226 8.51 10.74 -16.87
C GLY A 226 7.54 9.64 -16.45
N TYR A 227 7.48 9.30 -15.16
CA TYR A 227 6.45 8.42 -14.61
C TYR A 227 5.14 9.17 -14.38
N LYS A 228 4.02 8.49 -14.61
CA LYS A 228 2.69 8.92 -14.18
C LYS A 228 2.26 8.10 -12.97
N CYS A 229 1.82 8.80 -11.91
CA CYS A 229 1.20 8.16 -10.76
C CYS A 229 -0.30 8.02 -11.04
N VAL A 230 -0.78 6.79 -11.10
CA VAL A 230 -2.16 6.42 -11.45
C VAL A 230 -2.80 5.62 -10.32
N THR A 231 -4.11 5.37 -10.38
CA THR A 231 -4.79 4.48 -9.44
C THR A 231 -4.40 3.02 -9.70
N VAL A 232 -4.63 2.12 -8.73
CA VAL A 232 -4.35 0.69 -8.92
C VAL A 232 -5.20 0.13 -10.06
N SER A 233 -6.50 0.46 -10.13
CA SER A 233 -7.36 -0.01 -11.21
C SER A 233 -6.88 0.48 -12.58
N GLU A 234 -6.47 1.74 -12.70
CA GLU A 234 -5.87 2.27 -13.93
C GLU A 234 -4.56 1.57 -14.27
N LEU A 235 -3.66 1.37 -13.29
CA LEU A 235 -2.41 0.63 -13.49
C LEU A 235 -2.65 -0.78 -14.02
N LEU A 236 -3.59 -1.50 -13.41
CA LEU A 236 -3.96 -2.87 -13.81
C LEU A 236 -4.59 -2.92 -15.20
N SER A 237 -5.31 -1.88 -15.63
CA SER A 237 -5.88 -1.82 -16.99
C SER A 237 -4.82 -1.73 -18.10
N HIS A 238 -3.60 -1.31 -17.75
CA HIS A 238 -2.41 -1.30 -18.63
C HIS A 238 -1.52 -2.55 -18.48
N SER A 239 -1.98 -3.57 -17.73
CA SER A 239 -1.23 -4.81 -17.54
C SER A 239 -1.40 -5.77 -18.71
N ASN A 240 -0.29 -6.42 -19.11
CA ASN A 240 -0.31 -7.52 -20.08
C ASN A 240 -0.80 -8.85 -19.45
N SER A 241 -0.93 -8.91 -18.13
CA SER A 241 -1.46 -10.06 -17.40
C SER A 241 -2.98 -10.11 -17.47
N VAL A 242 -3.55 -11.28 -17.17
CA VAL A 242 -5.01 -11.44 -17.09
C VAL A 242 -5.56 -10.54 -15.99
N VAL A 243 -6.33 -9.54 -16.38
CA VAL A 243 -7.06 -8.64 -15.46
C VAL A 243 -8.56 -8.79 -15.74
N PRO A 244 -9.39 -9.01 -14.72
CA PRO A 244 -10.83 -9.17 -14.91
C PRO A 244 -11.47 -7.92 -15.52
N VAL A 245 -12.41 -8.12 -16.43
CA VAL A 245 -13.12 -7.05 -17.16
C VAL A 245 -13.77 -6.00 -16.23
N LEU A 246 -14.16 -6.39 -15.02
CA LEU A 246 -14.74 -5.47 -14.02
C LEU A 246 -13.76 -4.38 -13.52
N LEU A 247 -12.44 -4.60 -13.63
CA LEU A 247 -11.43 -3.59 -13.32
C LEU A 247 -11.12 -2.69 -14.52
N LEU A 248 -11.48 -3.12 -15.74
CA LEU A 248 -11.23 -2.37 -16.96
C LEU A 248 -12.26 -1.27 -17.22
N ASN A 249 -13.43 -1.33 -16.53
CA ASN A 249 -14.51 -0.34 -16.59
C ASN A 249 -14.94 0.05 -15.17
N PRO A 250 -14.12 0.82 -14.44
CA PRO A 250 -14.38 1.22 -13.06
C PRO A 250 -15.53 2.23 -12.91
#